data_76a0382360598640f608aac8aa8f2e13
#
_entry.id   76a0382360598640f608aac8aa8f2e13
#
_cell.length_a   1.000
_cell.length_b   1.000
_cell.length_c   1.000
_cell.angle_alpha   90.00
_cell.angle_beta   90.00
_cell.angle_gamma   90.00
#
_symmetry.space_group_name_H-M   'P 1'
#
loop_
_entity.id
_entity.type
_entity.pdbx_description
1 polymer ?
#
loop_
_entity_poly.entity_id
_entity_poly.type
_entity_poly.pdbx_seq_one_letter_code
_entity_poly.pdbx_strand_id
1 'polypeptide(L)'
;MIILGFESSCDETGVAAVCTERGLLAHALHTQIAMHQEYGGVVPELASRDHIRRVVPLTRQVLEEAGLAMSDIDAVAYTAGPGLAGALLVGASVAQSFAWSRHLPAIPIHHLEGHLLSPMLADPRPEFPFVALLVSGGHTQLMRVDGVGRYELLGETLDDAAGEAFDKSAKLMGLGYPGGPALARLAASGDAGRFDLPRPMLHSGDLDFSFSGLKTAVLTRVKAVEQQTGALDDQTRADLAAATQAAIVEVLALSLIHI
;
A
#
# COMPACT_ATOMS: atom_id res chain seq x y z
N MET A 1 11.42 22.77 -13.86
CA MET A 1 10.60 23.06 -12.65
C MET A 1 10.96 22.06 -11.59
N ILE A 2 11.18 22.51 -10.35
CA ILE A 2 11.46 21.65 -9.19
C ILE A 2 10.26 21.64 -8.25
N ILE A 3 9.75 20.46 -7.95
CA ILE A 3 8.55 20.25 -7.13
C ILE A 3 8.96 19.50 -5.87
N LEU A 4 8.55 20.00 -4.72
CA LEU A 4 8.71 19.33 -3.43
C LEU A 4 7.40 18.63 -3.06
N GLY A 5 7.43 17.29 -2.95
CA GLY A 5 6.26 16.46 -2.64
C GLY A 5 6.24 15.97 -1.20
N PHE A 6 5.03 15.89 -0.62
CA PHE A 6 4.79 15.42 0.75
C PHE A 6 3.72 14.32 0.76
N GLU A 7 4.05 13.19 1.38
CA GLU A 7 3.13 12.07 1.62
C GLU A 7 3.05 11.79 3.12
N SER A 8 1.84 11.74 3.66
CA SER A 8 1.58 11.40 5.07
C SER A 8 0.19 10.79 5.27
N SER A 9 -0.28 9.99 4.31
CA SER A 9 -1.68 9.51 4.32
C SER A 9 -2.00 8.46 5.37
N CYS A 10 -1.00 7.68 5.83
CA CYS A 10 -1.22 6.57 6.77
C CYS A 10 -0.13 6.50 7.86
N ASP A 11 0.83 5.62 7.72
CA ASP A 11 1.86 5.31 8.72
C ASP A 11 3.29 5.46 8.17
N GLU A 12 3.42 6.17 7.07
CA GLU A 12 4.71 6.52 6.49
C GLU A 12 4.77 8.01 6.16
N THR A 13 5.88 8.65 6.50
CA THR A 13 6.14 10.04 6.11
C THR A 13 7.12 10.04 4.96
N GLY A 14 6.68 10.47 3.79
CA GLY A 14 7.52 10.60 2.59
C GLY A 14 7.71 12.06 2.20
N VAL A 15 8.94 12.40 1.78
CA VAL A 15 9.26 13.67 1.12
C VAL A 15 10.11 13.38 -0.09
N ALA A 16 9.86 14.07 -1.21
CA ALA A 16 10.63 13.93 -2.43
C ALA A 16 10.81 15.26 -3.16
N ALA A 17 11.96 15.45 -3.77
CA ALA A 17 12.23 16.53 -4.72
C ALA A 17 12.30 15.96 -6.14
N VAL A 18 11.48 16.49 -7.04
CA VAL A 18 11.36 16.05 -8.42
C VAL A 18 11.58 17.21 -9.37
N CYS A 19 12.40 17.00 -10.41
CA CYS A 19 12.57 17.94 -11.51
C CYS A 19 11.80 17.44 -12.73
N THR A 20 11.01 18.29 -13.37
CA THR A 20 10.22 17.91 -14.57
C THR A 20 11.06 17.39 -15.73
N GLU A 21 12.34 17.76 -15.79
CA GLU A 21 13.28 17.37 -16.86
C GLU A 21 14.19 16.22 -16.43
N ARG A 22 14.65 16.22 -15.16
CA ARG A 22 15.64 15.26 -14.64
C ARG A 22 15.01 14.10 -13.84
N GLY A 23 13.70 14.14 -13.58
CA GLY A 23 13.00 13.14 -12.77
C GLY A 23 13.25 13.31 -11.27
N LEU A 24 13.28 12.21 -10.55
CA LEU A 24 13.50 12.17 -9.10
C LEU A 24 14.93 12.62 -8.77
N LEU A 25 15.06 13.65 -7.93
CA LEU A 25 16.37 14.19 -7.51
C LEU A 25 16.81 13.59 -6.17
N ALA A 26 15.91 13.53 -5.20
CA ALA A 26 16.12 12.90 -3.90
C ALA A 26 14.78 12.56 -3.28
N HIS A 27 14.76 11.58 -2.39
CA HIS A 27 13.60 11.26 -1.55
C HIS A 27 14.04 10.71 -0.20
N ALA A 28 13.20 10.90 0.81
CA ALA A 28 13.37 10.32 2.12
C ALA A 28 12.05 9.77 2.63
N LEU A 29 12.12 8.63 3.30
CA LEU A 29 10.96 7.93 3.85
C LEU A 29 11.23 7.55 5.31
N HIS A 30 10.25 7.78 6.17
CA HIS A 30 10.22 7.26 7.53
C HIS A 30 8.98 6.40 7.72
N THR A 31 9.19 5.13 8.11
CA THR A 31 8.10 4.20 8.42
C THR A 31 7.86 4.14 9.93
N GLN A 32 6.59 4.02 10.31
CA GLN A 32 6.13 3.92 11.69
C GLN A 32 5.78 2.47 12.09
N ILE A 33 6.11 1.48 11.25
CA ILE A 33 5.77 0.06 11.47
C ILE A 33 6.17 -0.41 12.87
N ALA A 34 7.39 -0.11 13.32
CA ALA A 34 7.88 -0.52 14.63
C ALA A 34 7.03 0.02 15.79
N MET A 35 6.56 1.26 15.66
CA MET A 35 5.69 1.90 16.66
C MET A 35 4.30 1.23 16.69
N HIS A 36 3.74 0.94 15.53
CA HIS A 36 2.39 0.38 15.42
C HIS A 36 2.35 -1.13 15.69
N GLN A 37 3.49 -1.82 15.62
CA GLN A 37 3.60 -3.26 15.86
C GLN A 37 3.13 -3.64 17.26
N GLU A 38 3.40 -2.82 18.28
CA GLU A 38 2.96 -3.04 19.67
C GLU A 38 1.43 -3.04 19.81
N TYR A 39 0.73 -2.35 18.92
CA TYR A 39 -0.74 -2.24 18.92
C TYR A 39 -1.42 -3.23 17.96
N GLY A 40 -0.62 -3.97 17.18
CA GLY A 40 -1.15 -4.91 16.18
C GLY A 40 -1.85 -4.27 14.99
N GLY A 41 -1.55 -2.99 14.70
CA GLY A 41 -2.10 -2.22 13.59
C GLY A 41 -1.93 -0.72 13.79
N VAL A 42 -2.23 0.07 12.77
CA VAL A 42 -2.05 1.52 12.79
C VAL A 42 -2.98 2.20 13.80
N VAL A 43 -2.41 3.04 14.66
CA VAL A 43 -3.13 3.91 15.61
C VAL A 43 -3.10 5.34 15.04
N PRO A 44 -4.23 5.86 14.52
CA PRO A 44 -4.25 7.11 13.75
C PRO A 44 -3.70 8.34 14.49
N GLU A 45 -3.94 8.44 15.80
CA GLU A 45 -3.43 9.57 16.60
C GLU A 45 -1.91 9.51 16.75
N LEU A 46 -1.34 8.33 16.96
CA LEU A 46 0.12 8.16 17.04
C LEU A 46 0.77 8.45 15.70
N ALA A 47 0.17 7.97 14.60
CA ALA A 47 0.63 8.27 13.26
C ALA A 47 0.73 9.77 13.02
N SER A 48 -0.35 10.51 13.31
CA SER A 48 -0.38 11.97 13.13
C SER A 48 0.70 12.69 13.93
N ARG A 49 0.91 12.28 15.19
CA ARG A 49 1.95 12.87 16.06
C ARG A 49 3.37 12.62 15.56
N ASP A 50 3.62 11.43 14.99
CA ASP A 50 4.95 11.12 14.45
C ASP A 50 5.20 11.87 13.13
N HIS A 51 4.20 12.00 12.25
CA HIS A 51 4.33 12.83 11.04
C HIS A 51 4.80 14.26 11.35
N ILE A 52 4.25 14.89 12.41
CA ILE A 52 4.67 16.24 12.84
C ILE A 52 6.17 16.27 13.17
N ARG A 53 6.70 15.20 13.76
CA ARG A 53 8.11 15.11 14.13
C ARG A 53 9.02 14.84 12.94
N ARG A 54 8.51 14.17 11.89
CA ARG A 54 9.32 13.66 10.77
C ARG A 54 9.35 14.57 9.56
N VAL A 55 8.25 15.23 9.25
CA VAL A 55 8.11 15.95 7.98
C VAL A 55 9.18 17.01 7.76
N VAL A 56 9.52 17.82 8.77
CA VAL A 56 10.53 18.87 8.63
C VAL A 56 11.96 18.32 8.55
N PRO A 57 12.39 17.38 9.41
CA PRO A 57 13.69 16.71 9.24
C PRO A 57 13.86 16.04 7.87
N LEU A 58 12.87 15.29 7.38
CA LEU A 58 12.92 14.66 6.08
C LEU A 58 13.00 15.69 4.95
N THR A 59 12.28 16.81 5.06
CA THR A 59 12.38 17.90 4.09
C THR A 59 13.80 18.45 3.99
N ARG A 60 14.48 18.68 5.12
CA ARG A 60 15.86 19.13 5.14
C ARG A 60 16.81 18.14 4.51
N GLN A 61 16.66 16.87 4.85
CA GLN A 61 17.44 15.78 4.29
C GLN A 61 17.32 15.75 2.76
N VAL A 62 16.09 15.77 2.22
CA VAL A 62 15.84 15.74 0.77
C VAL A 62 16.45 16.93 0.05
N LEU A 63 16.35 18.12 0.61
CA LEU A 63 16.95 19.32 0.02
C LEU A 63 18.48 19.24 0.03
N GLU A 64 19.09 18.77 1.11
CA GLU A 64 20.53 18.58 1.22
C GLU A 64 21.04 17.53 0.22
N GLU A 65 20.39 16.35 0.15
CA GLU A 65 20.75 15.28 -0.76
C GLU A 65 20.59 15.69 -2.26
N ALA A 66 19.57 16.50 -2.55
CA ALA A 66 19.34 17.05 -3.89
C ALA A 66 20.27 18.22 -4.24
N GLY A 67 21.02 18.77 -3.27
CA GLY A 67 21.82 19.98 -3.44
C GLY A 67 20.98 21.23 -3.73
N LEU A 68 19.79 21.32 -3.14
CA LEU A 68 18.80 22.37 -3.36
C LEU A 68 18.67 23.28 -2.15
N ALA A 69 18.51 24.58 -2.41
CA ALA A 69 18.03 25.52 -1.42
C ALA A 69 16.48 25.56 -1.46
N MET A 70 15.87 26.04 -0.37
CA MET A 70 14.42 26.27 -0.31
C MET A 70 13.95 27.26 -1.41
N SER A 71 14.84 28.16 -1.88
CA SER A 71 14.55 29.12 -2.95
C SER A 71 14.43 28.50 -4.33
N ASP A 72 14.94 27.28 -4.53
CA ASP A 72 14.99 26.61 -5.82
C ASP A 72 13.68 25.83 -6.13
N ILE A 73 12.76 25.80 -5.15
CA ILE A 73 11.47 25.10 -5.28
C ILE A 73 10.48 26.00 -6.02
N ASP A 74 9.90 25.50 -7.10
CA ASP A 74 8.94 26.17 -7.95
C ASP A 74 7.47 25.86 -7.59
N ALA A 75 7.21 24.68 -7.00
CA ALA A 75 5.88 24.24 -6.60
C ALA A 75 5.95 23.22 -5.46
N VAL A 76 4.82 23.04 -4.76
CA VAL A 76 4.67 22.04 -3.70
C VAL A 76 3.52 21.10 -4.06
N ALA A 77 3.74 19.79 -3.94
CA ALA A 77 2.69 18.79 -4.06
C ALA A 77 2.46 18.10 -2.71
N TYR A 78 1.24 17.71 -2.41
CA TYR A 78 0.91 17.00 -1.17
C TYR A 78 -0.26 16.05 -1.35
N THR A 79 -0.27 14.95 -0.63
CA THR A 79 -1.39 14.02 -0.63
C THR A 79 -2.57 14.65 0.11
N ALA A 80 -3.67 14.84 -0.64
CA ALA A 80 -4.91 15.44 -0.12
C ALA A 80 -5.90 14.39 0.39
N GLY A 81 -5.76 13.14 -0.02
CA GLY A 81 -6.61 12.01 0.33
C GLY A 81 -6.67 10.95 -0.77
N PRO A 82 -7.28 9.79 -0.49
CA PRO A 82 -7.77 9.32 0.82
C PRO A 82 -6.64 8.96 1.79
N GLY A 83 -6.99 8.82 3.08
CA GLY A 83 -6.07 8.44 4.16
C GLY A 83 -6.62 8.78 5.54
N LEU A 84 -5.78 8.63 6.56
CA LEU A 84 -6.11 8.99 7.93
C LEU A 84 -6.17 10.51 8.06
N ALA A 85 -7.33 11.05 8.47
CA ALA A 85 -7.59 12.50 8.46
C ALA A 85 -6.52 13.32 9.21
N GLY A 86 -6.09 12.88 10.40
CA GLY A 86 -5.06 13.57 11.17
C GLY A 86 -3.67 13.50 10.52
N ALA A 87 -3.33 12.39 9.88
CA ALA A 87 -2.07 12.19 9.18
C ALA A 87 -2.01 13.07 7.91
N LEU A 88 -3.06 13.03 7.06
CA LEU A 88 -3.22 13.89 5.90
C LEU A 88 -3.10 15.38 6.25
N LEU A 89 -3.75 15.78 7.36
CA LEU A 89 -3.73 17.18 7.81
C LEU A 89 -2.33 17.68 8.11
N VAL A 90 -1.43 16.84 8.63
CA VAL A 90 -0.03 17.22 8.91
C VAL A 90 0.70 17.54 7.61
N GLY A 91 0.74 16.62 6.65
CA GLY A 91 1.42 16.83 5.36
C GLY A 91 0.84 18.03 4.60
N ALA A 92 -0.50 18.10 4.51
CA ALA A 92 -1.18 19.20 3.85
C ALA A 92 -0.89 20.55 4.50
N SER A 93 -0.90 20.64 5.84
CA SER A 93 -0.63 21.89 6.57
C SER A 93 0.80 22.37 6.35
N VAL A 94 1.78 21.48 6.42
CA VAL A 94 3.19 21.82 6.17
C VAL A 94 3.39 22.26 4.73
N ALA A 95 2.89 21.48 3.77
CA ALA A 95 3.01 21.80 2.35
C ALA A 95 2.38 23.15 1.97
N GLN A 96 1.15 23.38 2.43
CA GLN A 96 0.44 24.62 2.15
C GLN A 96 1.06 25.83 2.85
N SER A 97 1.53 25.68 4.10
CA SER A 97 2.23 26.75 4.82
C SER A 97 3.53 27.13 4.13
N PHE A 98 4.28 26.14 3.66
CA PHE A 98 5.49 26.37 2.87
C PHE A 98 5.18 27.09 1.55
N ALA A 99 4.22 26.57 0.78
CA ALA A 99 3.80 27.15 -0.48
C ALA A 99 3.32 28.61 -0.29
N TRP A 100 2.48 28.86 0.72
CA TRP A 100 1.97 30.19 1.03
C TRP A 100 3.08 31.17 1.40
N SER A 101 4.02 30.77 2.26
CA SER A 101 5.13 31.62 2.71
C SER A 101 6.07 32.04 1.57
N ARG A 102 6.08 31.28 0.48
CA ARG A 102 6.97 31.47 -0.68
C ARG A 102 6.21 31.93 -1.92
N HIS A 103 4.89 32.14 -1.84
CA HIS A 103 4.00 32.44 -2.96
C HIS A 103 4.07 31.40 -4.09
N LEU A 104 4.22 30.11 -3.73
CA LEU A 104 4.29 28.99 -4.67
C LEU A 104 2.92 28.34 -4.86
N PRO A 105 2.65 27.70 -6.00
CA PRO A 105 1.50 26.85 -6.16
C PRO A 105 1.57 25.63 -5.24
N ALA A 106 0.43 25.27 -4.61
CA ALA A 106 0.24 24.05 -3.85
C ALA A 106 -0.71 23.12 -4.61
N ILE A 107 -0.25 21.93 -4.93
CA ILE A 107 -0.93 20.97 -5.80
C ILE A 107 -1.44 19.79 -4.95
N PRO A 108 -2.75 19.65 -4.75
CA PRO A 108 -3.32 18.49 -4.07
C PRO A 108 -3.26 17.27 -4.98
N ILE A 109 -2.75 16.16 -4.47
CA ILE A 109 -2.62 14.88 -5.19
C ILE A 109 -3.51 13.83 -4.51
N HIS A 110 -4.21 13.06 -5.32
CA HIS A 110 -4.97 11.92 -4.83
C HIS A 110 -4.01 10.75 -4.51
N HIS A 111 -4.09 10.19 -3.30
CA HIS A 111 -3.19 9.13 -2.83
C HIS A 111 -3.11 7.95 -3.80
N LEU A 112 -4.25 7.44 -4.24
CA LEU A 112 -4.30 6.30 -5.15
C LEU A 112 -3.79 6.64 -6.56
N GLU A 113 -3.91 7.89 -7.00
CA GLU A 113 -3.31 8.36 -8.25
C GLU A 113 -1.77 8.32 -8.16
N GLY A 114 -1.19 8.67 -7.01
CA GLY A 114 0.24 8.53 -6.77
C GLY A 114 0.70 7.08 -6.92
N HIS A 115 -0.05 6.13 -6.36
CA HIS A 115 0.21 4.70 -6.54
C HIS A 115 0.04 4.25 -8.00
N LEU A 116 -1.06 4.65 -8.63
CA LEU A 116 -1.41 4.26 -10.00
C LEU A 116 -0.37 4.72 -11.02
N LEU A 117 0.23 5.89 -10.79
CA LEU A 117 1.25 6.49 -11.65
C LEU A 117 2.70 6.13 -11.23
N SER A 118 2.90 5.43 -10.12
CA SER A 118 4.25 5.04 -9.67
C SER A 118 5.07 4.26 -10.72
N PRO A 119 4.48 3.41 -11.59
CA PRO A 119 5.21 2.76 -12.67
C PRO A 119 5.83 3.73 -13.68
N MET A 120 5.34 4.98 -13.76
CA MET A 120 5.93 6.01 -14.62
C MET A 120 7.34 6.43 -14.18
N LEU A 121 7.79 6.02 -12.98
CA LEU A 121 9.17 6.19 -12.51
C LEU A 121 10.10 5.07 -12.96
N ALA A 122 9.59 3.99 -13.56
CA ALA A 122 10.39 2.87 -14.04
C ALA A 122 11.11 3.22 -15.34
N ASP A 123 12.13 2.40 -15.66
CA ASP A 123 12.81 2.41 -16.95
C ASP A 123 12.86 0.97 -17.49
N PRO A 124 12.21 0.65 -18.62
CA PRO A 124 11.40 1.55 -19.44
C PRO A 124 10.09 1.96 -18.77
N ARG A 125 9.60 3.16 -19.10
CA ARG A 125 8.27 3.64 -18.65
C ARG A 125 7.18 2.93 -19.43
N PRO A 126 6.05 2.58 -18.78
CA PRO A 126 4.89 2.09 -19.51
C PRO A 126 4.31 3.19 -20.41
N GLU A 127 3.79 2.79 -21.56
CA GLU A 127 3.09 3.69 -22.48
C GLU A 127 1.58 3.64 -22.20
N PHE A 128 0.89 4.77 -22.36
CA PHE A 128 -0.57 4.83 -22.26
C PHE A 128 -1.23 4.31 -23.55
N PRO A 129 -2.38 3.62 -23.48
CA PRO A 129 -3.03 3.16 -22.27
C PRO A 129 -2.37 1.90 -21.70
N PHE A 130 -2.49 1.70 -20.39
CA PHE A 130 -2.13 0.45 -19.73
C PHE A 130 -3.17 0.05 -18.67
N VAL A 131 -3.15 -1.21 -18.27
CA VAL A 131 -3.95 -1.71 -17.15
C VAL A 131 -3.06 -1.77 -15.91
N ALA A 132 -3.54 -1.23 -14.82
CA ALA A 132 -2.87 -1.27 -13.52
C ALA A 132 -3.71 -2.04 -12.50
N LEU A 133 -3.05 -2.97 -11.79
CA LEU A 133 -3.58 -3.60 -10.60
C LEU A 133 -3.02 -2.86 -9.38
N LEU A 134 -3.89 -2.13 -8.69
CA LEU A 134 -3.58 -1.44 -7.45
C LEU A 134 -3.92 -2.36 -6.29
N VAL A 135 -2.90 -2.79 -5.53
CA VAL A 135 -3.04 -3.68 -4.37
C VAL A 135 -2.39 -3.04 -3.16
N SER A 136 -3.17 -2.86 -2.09
CA SER A 136 -2.69 -2.30 -0.82
C SER A 136 -3.40 -2.94 0.37
N GLY A 137 -3.11 -2.45 1.57
CA GLY A 137 -3.83 -2.85 2.80
C GLY A 137 -5.29 -2.44 2.83
N GLY A 138 -5.69 -1.40 2.06
CA GLY A 138 -7.06 -0.89 2.06
C GLY A 138 -7.76 -0.93 0.70
N HIS A 139 -7.04 -1.19 -0.39
CA HIS A 139 -7.61 -1.15 -1.74
C HIS A 139 -7.12 -2.34 -2.57
N THR A 140 -8.03 -2.86 -3.40
CA THR A 140 -7.71 -3.79 -4.49
C THR A 140 -8.57 -3.38 -5.66
N GLN A 141 -7.95 -2.77 -6.66
CA GLN A 141 -8.63 -2.18 -7.82
C GLN A 141 -7.89 -2.50 -9.10
N LEU A 142 -8.64 -2.77 -10.14
CA LEU A 142 -8.17 -2.94 -11.51
C LEU A 142 -8.59 -1.71 -12.31
N MET A 143 -7.60 -1.00 -12.83
CA MET A 143 -7.80 0.30 -13.47
C MET A 143 -7.25 0.29 -14.90
N ARG A 144 -8.01 0.84 -15.84
CA ARG A 144 -7.47 1.27 -17.13
C ARG A 144 -6.97 2.70 -17.03
N VAL A 145 -5.75 2.91 -17.46
CA VAL A 145 -5.06 4.20 -17.39
C VAL A 145 -4.83 4.70 -18.80
N ASP A 146 -5.66 5.64 -19.26
CA ASP A 146 -5.55 6.25 -20.60
C ASP A 146 -4.61 7.46 -20.63
N GLY A 147 -4.21 7.97 -19.46
CA GLY A 147 -3.33 9.10 -19.26
C GLY A 147 -3.48 9.66 -17.85
N VAL A 148 -2.64 10.62 -17.47
CA VAL A 148 -2.74 11.32 -16.19
C VAL A 148 -4.13 11.97 -16.07
N GLY A 149 -4.83 11.72 -14.97
CA GLY A 149 -6.19 12.21 -14.71
C GLY A 149 -7.28 11.52 -15.53
N ARG A 150 -6.98 10.44 -16.28
CA ARG A 150 -7.97 9.71 -17.09
C ARG A 150 -7.91 8.23 -16.75
N TYR A 151 -8.76 7.82 -15.82
CA TYR A 151 -8.82 6.48 -15.26
C TYR A 151 -10.21 5.90 -15.37
N GLU A 152 -10.29 4.61 -15.68
CA GLU A 152 -11.52 3.83 -15.70
C GLU A 152 -11.36 2.67 -14.73
N LEU A 153 -12.28 2.55 -13.76
CA LEU A 153 -12.35 1.42 -12.87
C LEU A 153 -12.94 0.22 -13.62
N LEU A 154 -12.17 -0.83 -13.76
CA LEU A 154 -12.58 -2.07 -14.44
C LEU A 154 -13.17 -3.08 -13.46
N GLY A 155 -12.65 -3.11 -12.21
CA GLY A 155 -13.12 -3.95 -11.12
C GLY A 155 -12.46 -3.58 -9.82
N GLU A 156 -13.12 -3.94 -8.71
CA GLU A 156 -12.59 -3.68 -7.37
C GLU A 156 -13.00 -4.77 -6.38
N THR A 157 -12.41 -4.75 -5.19
CA THR A 157 -12.85 -5.67 -4.15
C THR A 157 -14.20 -5.25 -3.59
N LEU A 158 -15.10 -6.22 -3.45
CA LEU A 158 -16.45 -6.03 -2.88
C LEU A 158 -16.45 -6.09 -1.35
N ASP A 159 -15.34 -6.52 -0.74
CA ASP A 159 -15.22 -6.70 0.69
C ASP A 159 -13.79 -6.39 1.19
N ASP A 160 -13.06 -7.35 1.76
CA ASP A 160 -11.68 -7.14 2.22
C ASP A 160 -10.74 -6.85 1.03
N ALA A 161 -9.78 -5.94 1.20
CA ALA A 161 -8.69 -5.78 0.26
C ALA A 161 -7.71 -6.98 0.35
N ALA A 162 -6.95 -7.24 -0.71
CA ALA A 162 -5.99 -8.34 -0.74
C ALA A 162 -4.94 -8.23 0.39
N GLY A 163 -4.38 -7.05 0.62
CA GLY A 163 -3.44 -6.82 1.73
C GLY A 163 -4.10 -7.04 3.10
N GLU A 164 -5.34 -6.60 3.27
CA GLU A 164 -6.13 -6.85 4.48
C GLU A 164 -6.38 -8.36 4.69
N ALA A 165 -6.64 -9.11 3.60
CA ALA A 165 -6.80 -10.56 3.66
C ALA A 165 -5.50 -11.27 4.09
N PHE A 166 -4.33 -10.79 3.62
CA PHE A 166 -3.03 -11.24 4.09
C PHE A 166 -2.85 -10.99 5.59
N ASP A 167 -3.07 -9.77 6.06
CA ASP A 167 -2.88 -9.38 7.46
C ASP A 167 -3.83 -10.11 8.40
N LYS A 168 -5.11 -10.21 8.03
CA LYS A 168 -6.12 -10.95 8.81
C LYS A 168 -5.80 -12.44 8.88
N SER A 169 -5.37 -13.05 7.78
CA SER A 169 -4.98 -14.46 7.74
C SER A 169 -3.72 -14.72 8.55
N ALA A 170 -2.72 -13.86 8.46
CA ALA A 170 -1.51 -13.91 9.28
C ALA A 170 -1.84 -13.87 10.78
N LYS A 171 -2.73 -12.97 11.18
CA LYS A 171 -3.18 -12.86 12.56
C LYS A 171 -3.87 -14.14 13.06
N LEU A 172 -4.68 -14.78 12.21
CA LEU A 172 -5.32 -16.07 12.54
C LEU A 172 -4.31 -17.20 12.74
N MET A 173 -3.15 -17.15 12.09
CA MET A 173 -2.05 -18.10 12.23
C MET A 173 -1.08 -17.74 13.37
N GLY A 174 -1.35 -16.67 14.14
CA GLY A 174 -0.47 -16.22 15.22
C GLY A 174 0.79 -15.50 14.75
N LEU A 175 0.83 -15.03 13.51
CA LEU A 175 1.93 -14.22 12.97
C LEU A 175 1.78 -12.75 13.41
N GLY A 176 2.91 -12.08 13.61
CA GLY A 176 2.96 -10.68 14.05
C GLY A 176 2.48 -9.67 12.99
N TYR A 177 2.58 -8.39 13.33
CA TYR A 177 2.30 -7.27 12.41
C TYR A 177 3.63 -6.67 11.90
N PRO A 178 3.73 -6.27 10.62
CA PRO A 178 2.76 -6.47 9.54
C PRO A 178 2.63 -7.94 9.13
N GLY A 179 1.39 -8.41 8.98
CA GLY A 179 1.09 -9.82 8.76
C GLY A 179 1.46 -10.31 7.36
N GLY A 180 1.22 -9.50 6.33
CA GLY A 180 1.48 -9.86 4.94
C GLY A 180 2.92 -10.32 4.69
N PRO A 181 3.95 -9.54 5.02
CA PRO A 181 5.35 -9.95 4.89
C PRO A 181 5.72 -11.17 5.73
N ALA A 182 5.13 -11.35 6.92
CA ALA A 182 5.37 -12.50 7.76
C ALA A 182 4.78 -13.78 7.13
N LEU A 183 3.54 -13.70 6.64
CA LEU A 183 2.87 -14.78 5.93
C LEU A 183 3.62 -15.16 4.65
N ALA A 184 4.02 -14.20 3.84
CA ALA A 184 4.75 -14.46 2.59
C ALA A 184 6.10 -15.15 2.82
N ARG A 185 6.84 -14.75 3.87
CA ARG A 185 8.09 -15.44 4.24
C ARG A 185 7.84 -16.90 4.67
N LEU A 186 6.81 -17.12 5.46
CA LEU A 186 6.46 -18.46 5.93
C LEU A 186 5.96 -19.35 4.79
N ALA A 187 5.16 -18.81 3.88
CA ALA A 187 4.64 -19.49 2.70
C ALA A 187 5.73 -20.07 1.80
N ALA A 188 6.92 -19.46 1.78
CA ALA A 188 8.05 -19.93 0.97
C ALA A 188 8.56 -21.34 1.37
N SER A 189 8.25 -21.80 2.60
CA SER A 189 8.61 -23.14 3.11
C SER A 189 7.43 -24.12 3.17
N GLY A 190 6.24 -23.70 2.72
CA GLY A 190 5.01 -24.48 2.80
C GLY A 190 4.61 -25.14 1.48
N ASP A 191 3.73 -26.13 1.57
CA ASP A 191 3.05 -26.77 0.44
C ASP A 191 1.66 -26.15 0.23
N ALA A 192 1.51 -25.38 -0.85
CA ALA A 192 0.24 -24.74 -1.21
C ALA A 192 -0.87 -25.75 -1.58
N GLY A 193 -0.52 -26.99 -1.95
CA GLY A 193 -1.46 -28.04 -2.33
C GLY A 193 -2.08 -28.77 -1.14
N ARG A 194 -1.55 -28.61 0.07
CA ARG A 194 -2.03 -29.34 1.27
C ARG A 194 -3.43 -28.91 1.73
N PHE A 195 -3.79 -27.64 1.51
CA PHE A 195 -5.09 -27.10 1.91
C PHE A 195 -5.85 -26.56 0.69
N ASP A 196 -7.01 -27.13 0.45
CA ASP A 196 -7.93 -26.57 -0.54
C ASP A 196 -8.68 -25.39 0.07
N LEU A 197 -8.30 -24.19 -0.36
CA LEU A 197 -8.92 -22.92 0.03
C LEU A 197 -9.72 -22.34 -1.15
N PRO A 198 -10.83 -21.65 -0.89
CA PRO A 198 -11.65 -21.08 -1.95
C PRO A 198 -10.90 -19.96 -2.70
N ARG A 199 -11.25 -19.78 -3.96
CA ARG A 199 -10.88 -18.66 -4.83
C ARG A 199 -12.17 -17.87 -5.14
N PRO A 200 -12.58 -16.97 -4.22
CA PRO A 200 -13.85 -16.28 -4.42
C PRO A 200 -13.86 -15.50 -5.74
N MET A 201 -14.99 -15.45 -6.40
CA MET A 201 -15.26 -14.74 -7.64
C MET A 201 -14.39 -15.14 -8.87
N LEU A 202 -13.53 -16.14 -8.77
CA LEU A 202 -12.66 -16.56 -9.88
C LEU A 202 -13.42 -16.86 -11.18
N HIS A 203 -14.69 -17.24 -11.09
CA HIS A 203 -15.58 -17.60 -12.22
C HIS A 203 -16.86 -16.76 -12.25
N SER A 204 -16.86 -15.54 -11.66
CA SER A 204 -18.04 -14.66 -11.62
C SER A 204 -18.42 -14.10 -12.99
N GLY A 205 -17.45 -13.99 -13.90
CA GLY A 205 -17.63 -13.41 -15.24
C GLY A 205 -17.51 -11.88 -15.27
N ASP A 206 -17.14 -11.26 -14.15
CA ASP A 206 -16.76 -9.87 -14.01
C ASP A 206 -15.28 -9.73 -13.58
N LEU A 207 -14.81 -8.53 -13.31
CA LEU A 207 -13.44 -8.23 -12.91
C LEU A 207 -13.32 -7.84 -11.43
N ASP A 208 -14.39 -8.02 -10.66
CA ASP A 208 -14.39 -7.73 -9.23
C ASP A 208 -13.68 -8.81 -8.41
N PHE A 209 -13.31 -8.46 -7.19
CA PHE A 209 -12.60 -9.33 -6.27
C PHE A 209 -13.40 -9.52 -4.97
N SER A 210 -13.13 -10.63 -4.27
CA SER A 210 -13.60 -10.86 -2.90
C SER A 210 -12.59 -11.70 -2.14
N PHE A 211 -12.32 -11.35 -0.88
CA PHE A 211 -11.36 -12.06 -0.03
C PHE A 211 -11.93 -12.43 1.35
N SER A 212 -13.09 -11.92 1.75
CA SER A 212 -13.67 -12.20 3.08
C SER A 212 -14.02 -13.67 3.27
N GLY A 213 -14.48 -14.35 2.22
CA GLY A 213 -14.74 -15.79 2.21
C GLY A 213 -13.49 -16.62 2.43
N LEU A 214 -12.35 -16.21 1.87
CA LEU A 214 -11.05 -16.86 2.06
C LEU A 214 -10.61 -16.76 3.52
N LYS A 215 -10.70 -15.60 4.16
CA LYS A 215 -10.42 -15.43 5.60
C LYS A 215 -11.22 -16.39 6.46
N THR A 216 -12.52 -16.56 6.17
CA THR A 216 -13.39 -17.49 6.91
C THR A 216 -12.94 -18.94 6.73
N ALA A 217 -12.53 -19.32 5.52
CA ALA A 217 -11.99 -20.64 5.23
C ALA A 217 -10.68 -20.89 5.99
N VAL A 218 -9.75 -19.94 6.01
CA VAL A 218 -8.51 -20.02 6.78
C VAL A 218 -8.80 -20.21 8.27
N LEU A 219 -9.70 -19.42 8.86
CA LEU A 219 -10.11 -19.59 10.27
C LEU A 219 -10.66 -20.98 10.56
N THR A 220 -11.48 -21.52 9.64
CA THR A 220 -12.05 -22.87 9.79
C THR A 220 -10.95 -23.94 9.77
N ARG A 221 -9.95 -23.80 8.89
CA ARG A 221 -8.81 -24.74 8.83
C ARG A 221 -7.94 -24.65 10.07
N VAL A 222 -7.59 -23.45 10.54
CA VAL A 222 -6.85 -23.25 11.80
C VAL A 222 -7.55 -23.95 12.95
N LYS A 223 -8.84 -23.69 13.17
CA LYS A 223 -9.63 -24.32 14.24
C LYS A 223 -9.70 -25.83 14.11
N ALA A 224 -9.88 -26.37 12.91
CA ALA A 224 -9.93 -27.81 12.68
C ALA A 224 -8.62 -28.50 13.05
N VAL A 225 -7.49 -27.92 12.69
CA VAL A 225 -6.17 -28.45 13.06
C VAL A 225 -5.95 -28.37 14.58
N GLU A 226 -6.24 -27.24 15.21
CA GLU A 226 -6.10 -27.06 16.65
C GLU A 226 -6.96 -28.05 17.44
N GLN A 227 -8.17 -28.37 16.99
CA GLN A 227 -9.05 -29.37 17.59
C GLN A 227 -8.49 -30.79 17.49
N GLN A 228 -7.77 -31.11 16.40
CA GLN A 228 -7.22 -32.44 16.16
C GLN A 228 -5.87 -32.67 16.86
N THR A 229 -5.01 -31.67 16.88
CA THR A 229 -3.61 -31.78 17.31
C THR A 229 -3.26 -30.95 18.56
N GLY A 230 -4.19 -30.12 19.03
CA GLY A 230 -4.02 -29.21 20.17
C GLY A 230 -3.34 -27.88 19.84
N ALA A 231 -2.59 -27.80 18.73
CA ALA A 231 -1.93 -26.57 18.27
C ALA A 231 -1.60 -26.65 16.78
N LEU A 232 -1.37 -25.50 16.17
CA LEU A 232 -0.87 -25.39 14.81
C LEU A 232 0.66 -25.55 14.82
N ASP A 233 1.19 -26.69 14.37
CA ASP A 233 2.64 -26.88 14.22
C ASP A 233 3.23 -26.01 13.10
N ASP A 234 4.55 -25.83 13.09
CA ASP A 234 5.23 -24.90 12.19
C ASP A 234 5.08 -25.28 10.71
N GLN A 235 5.12 -26.59 10.38
CA GLN A 235 4.95 -27.04 9.00
C GLN A 235 3.51 -26.84 8.53
N THR A 236 2.53 -27.20 9.34
CA THR A 236 1.10 -26.98 9.03
C THR A 236 0.80 -25.48 8.87
N ARG A 237 1.42 -24.65 9.70
CA ARG A 237 1.30 -23.18 9.57
C ARG A 237 1.91 -22.67 8.25
N ALA A 238 3.07 -23.20 7.85
CA ALA A 238 3.71 -22.85 6.58
C ALA A 238 2.86 -23.27 5.37
N ASP A 239 2.31 -24.47 5.40
CA ASP A 239 1.46 -24.99 4.32
C ASP A 239 0.16 -24.19 4.19
N LEU A 240 -0.44 -23.81 5.31
CA LEU A 240 -1.64 -22.97 5.32
C LEU A 240 -1.33 -21.54 4.81
N ALA A 241 -0.16 -21.00 5.17
CA ALA A 241 0.30 -19.72 4.64
C ALA A 241 0.53 -19.79 3.12
N ALA A 242 1.16 -20.87 2.63
CA ALA A 242 1.37 -21.09 1.19
C ALA A 242 0.05 -21.22 0.42
N ALA A 243 -0.90 -22.01 0.95
CA ALA A 243 -2.23 -22.14 0.34
C ALA A 243 -3.01 -20.81 0.31
N THR A 244 -2.90 -20.01 1.40
CA THR A 244 -3.55 -18.70 1.49
C THR A 244 -2.96 -17.73 0.47
N GLN A 245 -1.64 -17.63 0.39
CA GLN A 245 -0.95 -16.80 -0.59
C GLN A 245 -1.30 -17.22 -2.03
N ALA A 246 -1.27 -18.51 -2.32
CA ALA A 246 -1.63 -19.03 -3.64
C ALA A 246 -3.06 -18.65 -4.02
N ALA A 247 -4.03 -18.79 -3.10
CA ALA A 247 -5.42 -18.43 -3.38
C ALA A 247 -5.59 -16.93 -3.70
N ILE A 248 -4.93 -16.03 -2.95
CA ILE A 248 -4.99 -14.59 -3.22
C ILE A 248 -4.32 -14.25 -4.56
N VAL A 249 -3.12 -14.78 -4.81
CA VAL A 249 -2.36 -14.50 -6.03
C VAL A 249 -3.07 -15.02 -7.27
N GLU A 250 -3.66 -16.23 -7.22
CA GLU A 250 -4.42 -16.77 -8.34
C GLU A 250 -5.63 -15.93 -8.71
N VAL A 251 -6.40 -15.44 -7.72
CA VAL A 251 -7.54 -14.54 -7.97
C VAL A 251 -7.07 -13.25 -8.65
N LEU A 252 -6.02 -12.61 -8.14
CA LEU A 252 -5.47 -11.38 -8.71
C LEU A 252 -4.91 -11.59 -10.14
N ALA A 253 -4.14 -12.68 -10.34
CA ALA A 253 -3.48 -12.94 -11.61
C ALA A 253 -4.47 -13.33 -12.73
N LEU A 254 -5.47 -14.15 -12.40
CA LEU A 254 -6.45 -14.60 -13.41
C LEU A 254 -7.40 -13.47 -13.84
N SER A 255 -7.77 -12.56 -12.94
CA SER A 255 -8.52 -11.35 -13.32
C SER A 255 -7.74 -10.48 -14.31
N LEU A 256 -6.42 -10.35 -14.16
CA LEU A 256 -5.55 -9.67 -15.13
C LEU A 256 -5.50 -10.38 -16.50
N ILE A 257 -5.50 -11.70 -16.52
CA ILE A 257 -5.43 -12.49 -17.76
C ILE A 257 -6.75 -12.37 -18.56
N HIS A 258 -7.87 -12.19 -17.89
CA HIS A 258 -9.19 -12.10 -18.53
C HIS A 258 -9.46 -10.75 -19.22
N ILE A 259 -8.60 -9.74 -19.02
CA ILE A 259 -8.65 -8.44 -19.68
C ILE A 259 -8.06 -8.54 -21.09
#